data_c8bfc74841dd8d20a5d8a00e39bcc9c6
#
_entry.id   c8bfc74841dd8d20a5d8a00e39bcc9c6
#
_cell.length_a   1.000
_cell.length_b   1.000
_cell.length_c   1.000
_cell.angle_alpha   90.00
_cell.angle_beta   90.00
_cell.angle_gamma   90.00
#
_symmetry.space_group_name_H-M   'P 1'
#
loop_
_entity.id
_entity.type
_entity.pdbx_description
1 polymer ?
#
loop_
_entity_poly.entity_id
_entity_poly.type
_entity_poly.pdbx_seq_one_letter_code
_entity_poly.pdbx_strand_id
1 'polypeptide(L)'
;MIRKESVYMKDMYFTITGCNHYLGNEFMEKGMKVKLKKEPDNEFDSEAIMVHIKGIGKCGYVANSPFTVKGESSSAGRLYDRIGKTAKGKIIAVIDGGAICKIVEDGIK
;
A
#
# COMPACT_ATOMS: atom_id res chain seq x y z
N MET A 1 -12.14 -11.38 24.78
CA MET A 1 -12.13 -10.86 24.42
C MET A 1 -11.41 -10.46 23.83
N ILE A 2 -11.00 -10.30 23.41
CA ILE A 2 -10.31 -9.89 22.81
C ILE A 2 -10.46 -9.50 21.72
N ARG A 3 -11.18 -9.46 21.32
CA ARG A 3 -11.58 -8.99 20.36
C ARG A 3 -11.68 -7.59 20.32
N LYS A 4 -11.45 -6.83 21.24
CA LYS A 4 -11.39 -5.46 21.17
C LYS A 4 -10.45 -5.00 20.14
N GLU A 5 -9.35 -5.65 20.01
CA GLU A 5 -8.40 -5.30 18.98
C GLU A 5 -9.01 -5.43 17.63
N SER A 6 -9.75 -6.49 17.37
CA SER A 6 -10.33 -6.63 16.07
C SER A 6 -11.34 -5.55 15.78
N VAL A 7 -11.99 -5.02 16.81
CA VAL A 7 -12.92 -3.93 16.58
C VAL A 7 -12.20 -2.66 16.20
N TYR A 8 -11.12 -2.35 16.89
CA TYR A 8 -10.38 -1.12 16.63
C TYR A 8 -9.41 -1.24 15.48
N MET A 9 -8.95 -2.45 15.19
CA MET A 9 -8.00 -2.66 14.13
C MET A 9 -8.72 -3.09 12.88
N LYS A 10 -9.59 -2.20 12.43
CA LYS A 10 -10.27 -2.46 11.20
C LYS A 10 -9.27 -2.67 10.08
N ASP A 11 -9.63 -3.53 9.17
CA ASP A 11 -8.79 -3.78 8.01
C ASP A 11 -8.59 -2.48 7.25
N MET A 12 -7.35 -2.22 6.90
CA MET A 12 -7.00 -1.09 6.07
C MET A 12 -6.54 -1.59 4.73
N TYR A 13 -7.12 -1.03 3.68
CA TYR A 13 -6.80 -1.42 2.31
C TYR A 13 -6.16 -0.26 1.58
N PHE A 14 -5.32 -0.56 0.62
CA PHE A 14 -4.72 0.46 -0.23
C PHE A 14 -4.57 -0.07 -1.64
N THR A 15 -4.40 0.83 -2.59
CA THR A 15 -4.22 0.47 -4.00
C THR A 15 -2.79 0.81 -4.39
N ILE A 16 -2.11 -0.13 -5.04
CA ILE A 16 -0.81 0.16 -5.66
C ILE A 16 -1.08 0.68 -7.06
N THR A 17 -0.44 1.79 -7.42
CA THR A 17 -0.58 2.37 -8.73
C THR A 17 0.80 2.68 -9.32
N GLY A 18 0.83 2.99 -10.60
CA GLY A 18 2.07 3.35 -11.27
C GLY A 18 2.98 2.19 -11.57
N CYS A 19 2.47 0.96 -11.49
CA CYS A 19 3.30 -0.23 -11.71
C CYS A 19 3.93 -0.26 -13.08
N ASN A 20 3.28 0.33 -14.09
CA ASN A 20 3.80 0.33 -15.45
C ASN A 20 5.06 1.19 -15.60
N HIS A 21 5.33 2.06 -14.63
CA HIS A 21 6.56 2.85 -14.63
C HIS A 21 7.74 2.06 -14.08
N TYR A 22 7.50 0.84 -13.62
CA TYR A 22 8.52 -0.02 -13.03
C TYR A 22 8.50 -1.35 -13.78
N LEU A 23 8.22 -2.43 -13.09
CA LEU A 23 8.25 -3.76 -13.68
C LEU A 23 6.88 -4.25 -14.15
N GLY A 24 5.89 -3.38 -14.11
CA GLY A 24 4.54 -3.79 -14.40
C GLY A 24 3.97 -4.58 -13.24
N ASN A 25 2.85 -5.25 -13.48
CA ASN A 25 2.22 -6.02 -12.41
C ASN A 25 1.87 -7.45 -12.80
N GLU A 26 2.44 -7.93 -13.91
CA GLU A 26 2.12 -9.28 -14.37
C GLU A 26 2.63 -10.36 -13.43
N PHE A 27 3.71 -10.05 -12.69
CA PHE A 27 4.25 -11.02 -11.74
C PHE A 27 3.49 -11.06 -10.43
N MET A 28 2.60 -10.10 -10.19
CA MET A 28 1.90 -10.00 -8.92
C MET A 28 0.83 -11.04 -8.79
N GLU A 29 0.68 -11.59 -7.60
CA GLU A 29 -0.33 -12.60 -7.31
C GLU A 29 -0.93 -12.35 -5.95
N LYS A 30 -2.19 -12.74 -5.82
CA LYS A 30 -2.87 -12.69 -4.54
C LYS A 30 -2.05 -13.44 -3.49
N GLY A 31 -1.89 -12.83 -2.35
CA GLY A 31 -1.14 -13.43 -1.25
C GLY A 31 0.29 -12.95 -1.13
N MET A 32 0.82 -12.32 -2.16
CA MET A 32 2.19 -11.81 -2.10
C MET A 32 2.30 -10.70 -1.09
N LYS A 33 3.41 -10.68 -0.37
CA LYS A 33 3.68 -9.64 0.63
C LYS A 33 4.36 -8.46 -0.01
N VAL A 34 4.00 -7.27 0.45
CA VAL A 34 4.60 -6.03 -0.01
C VAL A 34 5.05 -5.22 1.18
N LYS A 35 6.02 -4.35 0.97
CA LYS A 35 6.49 -3.45 2.01
C LYS A 35 6.22 -2.03 1.57
N LEU A 36 5.85 -1.20 2.54
CA LEU A 36 5.57 0.21 2.31
C LEU A 36 6.60 1.03 3.03
N LYS A 37 7.01 2.14 2.41
CA LYS A 37 7.97 3.06 2.99
C LYS A 37 7.55 4.47 2.65
N LYS A 38 7.37 5.30 3.68
CA LYS A 38 7.07 6.72 3.48
C LYS A 38 8.25 7.43 2.85
N GLU A 39 7.95 8.36 1.96
CA GLU A 39 8.96 9.19 1.31
C GLU A 39 8.64 10.65 1.53
N PRO A 40 8.85 11.19 2.73
CA PRO A 40 8.48 12.58 3.00
C PRO A 40 9.26 13.58 2.16
N ASP A 41 10.41 13.17 1.62
CA ASP A 41 11.22 14.05 0.78
C ASP A 41 10.92 13.91 -0.70
N ASN A 42 9.86 13.18 -1.04
CA ASN A 42 9.47 13.00 -2.44
C ASN A 42 9.11 14.37 -3.01
N GLU A 43 9.72 14.73 -4.15
CA GLU A 43 9.53 16.08 -4.69
C GLU A 43 8.17 16.30 -5.33
N PHE A 44 7.43 15.26 -5.60
CA PHE A 44 6.11 15.38 -6.22
C PHE A 44 4.97 15.26 -5.21
N ASP A 45 5.21 14.60 -4.08
CA ASP A 45 4.15 14.35 -3.11
C ASP A 45 4.78 14.05 -1.75
N SER A 46 4.64 14.96 -0.81
CA SER A 46 5.21 14.77 0.53
C SER A 46 4.54 13.65 1.31
N GLU A 47 3.41 13.16 0.83
CA GLU A 47 2.71 12.03 1.44
C GLU A 47 2.92 10.74 0.66
N ALA A 48 3.93 10.70 -0.21
CA ALA A 48 4.18 9.52 -1.01
C ALA A 48 4.56 8.33 -0.15
N ILE A 49 4.00 7.18 -0.47
CA ILE A 49 4.33 5.92 0.17
C ILE A 49 4.73 4.94 -0.93
N MET A 50 6.01 4.60 -0.92
CA MET A 50 6.58 3.70 -1.92
C MET A 50 6.26 2.26 -1.55
N VAL A 51 5.98 1.44 -2.55
CA VAL A 51 5.70 0.02 -2.36
C VAL A 51 6.80 -0.78 -3.02
N HIS A 52 7.35 -1.75 -2.29
CA HIS A 52 8.35 -2.62 -2.88
C HIS A 52 8.14 -4.06 -2.41
N ILE A 53 8.70 -4.98 -3.16
CA ILE A 53 8.61 -6.41 -2.88
C ILE A 53 10.02 -6.95 -2.74
N LYS A 54 10.23 -7.71 -1.68
CA LYS A 54 11.54 -8.28 -1.40
C LYS A 54 12.03 -9.10 -2.60
N GLY A 55 13.24 -8.86 -3.00
CA GLY A 55 13.85 -9.57 -4.12
C GLY A 55 13.52 -8.98 -5.48
N ILE A 56 12.56 -8.06 -5.55
CA ILE A 56 12.13 -7.46 -6.80
C ILE A 56 12.44 -5.97 -6.81
N GLY A 57 12.17 -5.29 -5.70
CA GLY A 57 12.42 -3.88 -5.59
C GLY A 57 11.15 -3.05 -5.67
N LYS A 58 11.31 -1.80 -6.04
CA LYS A 58 10.22 -0.85 -6.12
C LYS A 58 9.23 -1.25 -7.21
N CYS A 59 7.98 -1.31 -6.88
CA CYS A 59 6.97 -1.73 -7.85
C CYS A 59 5.82 -0.75 -8.00
N GLY A 60 5.83 0.35 -7.26
CA GLY A 60 4.80 1.37 -7.42
C GLY A 60 4.66 2.22 -6.18
N TYR A 61 3.55 2.92 -6.11
CA TYR A 61 3.22 3.79 -4.98
C TYR A 61 1.79 3.55 -4.55
N VAL A 62 1.50 3.88 -3.29
CA VAL A 62 0.12 3.87 -2.81
C VAL A 62 -0.63 4.98 -3.52
N ALA A 63 -1.78 4.66 -4.10
CA ALA A 63 -2.58 5.62 -4.83
C ALA A 63 -3.06 6.74 -3.91
N ASN A 64 -2.96 7.98 -4.39
CA ASN A 64 -3.33 9.15 -3.60
C ASN A 64 -4.30 10.07 -4.35
N SER A 65 -4.74 9.68 -5.52
CA SER A 65 -5.66 10.47 -6.33
C SER A 65 -7.03 9.78 -6.34
N PRO A 66 -8.12 10.54 -6.32
CA PRO A 66 -9.44 9.93 -6.44
C PRO A 66 -9.61 9.12 -7.72
N PHE A 67 -8.77 9.37 -8.72
CA PHE A 67 -8.84 8.61 -9.96
C PHE A 67 -8.14 7.26 -9.88
N THR A 68 -7.22 7.09 -8.92
CA THR A 68 -6.43 5.86 -8.80
C THR A 68 -6.77 5.04 -7.58
N VAL A 69 -7.35 5.66 -6.54
CA VAL A 69 -7.80 4.92 -5.37
C VAL A 69 -9.04 4.12 -5.76
N LYS A 70 -9.01 2.82 -5.49
CA LYS A 70 -10.09 1.92 -5.89
C LYS A 70 -10.94 1.50 -4.69
N GLY A 71 -12.24 1.50 -4.91
CA GLY A 71 -13.16 1.00 -3.91
C GLY A 71 -13.02 1.72 -2.58
N GLU A 72 -12.94 0.95 -1.52
CA GLU A 72 -12.82 1.49 -0.18
C GLU A 72 -11.38 1.56 0.31
N SER A 73 -10.44 1.50 -0.62
CA SER A 73 -9.03 1.65 -0.26
C SER A 73 -8.77 3.05 0.28
N SER A 74 -7.81 3.13 1.20
CA SER A 74 -7.37 4.42 1.72
C SER A 74 -6.38 5.06 0.77
N SER A 75 -6.49 6.36 0.56
CA SER A 75 -5.47 7.09 -0.19
C SER A 75 -4.17 7.12 0.60
N ALA A 76 -3.07 7.43 -0.09
CA ALA A 76 -1.79 7.55 0.59
C ALA A 76 -1.85 8.58 1.71
N GLY A 77 -2.51 9.72 1.47
CA GLY A 77 -2.61 10.75 2.49
C GLY A 77 -3.31 10.26 3.76
N ARG A 78 -4.37 9.50 3.60
CA ARG A 78 -5.08 8.96 4.75
C ARG A 78 -4.26 7.87 5.43
N LEU A 79 -3.64 7.02 4.66
CA LEU A 79 -2.85 5.92 5.18
C LEU A 79 -1.60 6.44 5.89
N TYR A 80 -1.06 7.55 5.40
CA TYR A 80 0.18 8.13 5.91
C TYR A 80 0.13 8.34 7.42
N ASP A 81 -1.01 8.79 7.93
CA ASP A 81 -1.14 9.06 9.35
C ASP A 81 -1.41 7.82 10.18
N ARG A 82 -1.68 6.70 9.54
CA ARG A 82 -2.09 5.49 10.26
C ARG A 82 -1.00 4.44 10.34
N ILE A 83 0.05 4.57 9.53
CA ILE A 83 1.14 3.60 9.55
C ILE A 83 2.42 4.28 10.00
N GLY A 84 3.41 3.48 10.35
CA GLY A 84 4.73 3.98 10.71
C GLY A 84 5.53 4.35 9.47
N LYS A 85 6.81 4.62 9.66
CA LYS A 85 7.70 4.93 8.54
C LYS A 85 7.72 3.80 7.53
N THR A 86 7.57 2.58 7.99
CA THR A 86 7.45 1.40 7.16
C THR A 86 6.26 0.60 7.63
N ALA A 87 5.70 -0.18 6.73
CA ALA A 87 4.58 -1.06 7.05
C ALA A 87 4.62 -2.23 6.10
N LYS A 88 3.75 -3.21 6.33
CA LYS A 88 3.68 -4.38 5.47
C LYS A 88 2.25 -4.62 5.04
N GLY A 89 2.12 -5.12 3.83
CA GLY A 89 0.82 -5.44 3.28
C GLY A 89 0.83 -6.75 2.53
N LYS A 90 -0.33 -7.11 2.03
CA LYS A 90 -0.50 -8.33 1.27
C LYS A 90 -1.43 -8.03 0.10
N ILE A 91 -1.09 -8.54 -1.08
CA ILE A 91 -1.92 -8.36 -2.26
C ILE A 91 -3.17 -9.23 -2.11
N ILE A 92 -4.34 -8.63 -2.28
CA ILE A 92 -5.59 -9.37 -2.25
C ILE A 92 -6.24 -9.46 -3.62
N ALA A 93 -5.90 -8.57 -4.54
CA ALA A 93 -6.41 -8.62 -5.92
C ALA A 93 -5.46 -7.86 -6.82
N VAL A 94 -5.18 -8.42 -7.99
CA VAL A 94 -4.41 -7.72 -9.01
C VAL A 94 -5.40 -7.07 -9.96
N ILE A 95 -5.18 -5.78 -10.23
CA ILE A 95 -6.06 -5.01 -11.09
C ILE A 95 -5.24 -4.39 -12.21
N ASP A 96 -5.92 -3.73 -13.12
CA ASP A 96 -5.26 -3.11 -14.25
C ASP A 96 -4.27 -2.05 -13.75
N GLY A 97 -2.99 -2.25 -14.06
CA GLY A 97 -1.94 -1.30 -13.71
C GLY A 97 -1.52 -1.29 -12.25
N GLY A 98 -2.05 -2.19 -11.43
CA GLY A 98 -1.70 -2.19 -10.01
C GLY A 98 -2.27 -3.36 -9.25
N ALA A 99 -2.58 -3.11 -7.98
CA ALA A 99 -3.12 -4.15 -7.11
C ALA A 99 -3.84 -3.52 -5.93
N ILE A 100 -4.80 -4.24 -5.39
CA ILE A 100 -5.44 -3.86 -4.14
C ILE A 100 -4.82 -4.71 -3.05
N CYS A 101 -4.43 -4.08 -1.97
CA CYS A 101 -3.71 -4.72 -0.89
C CYS A 101 -4.34 -4.40 0.45
N LYS A 102 -4.00 -5.21 1.42
CA LYS A 102 -4.46 -5.05 2.80
C LYS A 102 -3.23 -4.84 3.68
N ILE A 103 -3.32 -3.92 4.63
CA ILE A 103 -2.25 -3.74 5.61
C ILE A 103 -2.28 -4.93 6.56
N VAL A 104 -1.14 -5.56 6.76
CA VAL A 104 -1.02 -6.68 7.69
C VAL A 104 -0.16 -6.34 8.89
N GLU A 105 0.65 -5.28 8.76
CA GLU A 105 1.46 -4.80 9.87
C GLU A 105 1.65 -3.31 9.66
N ASP A 106 1.13 -2.50 10.58
CA ASP A 106 1.12 -1.05 10.35
C ASP A 106 2.44 -0.37 10.72
N GLY A 107 3.40 -1.15 11.16
CA GLY A 107 4.75 -0.65 11.32
C GLY A 107 4.99 0.09 12.62
N ILE A 108 6.23 0.52 12.80
CA ILE A 108 6.66 1.26 13.98
C ILE A 108 6.75 2.73 13.59
N LYS A 109 6.12 3.55 14.37
CA LYS A 109 6.11 5.00 14.11
C LYS A 109 7.35 5.71 14.55
#